data_34f030e21d50ff5b675900194e8bec15
#
_entry.id   34f030e21d50ff5b675900194e8bec15
#
_cell.length_a   1.000
_cell.length_b   1.000
_cell.length_c   1.000
_cell.angle_alpha   90.00
_cell.angle_beta   90.00
_cell.angle_gamma   90.00
#
_symmetry.space_group_name_H-M   'P 1'
#
loop_
_entity.id
_entity.type
_entity.pdbx_description
1 polymer ?
#
loop_
_entity_poly.entity_id
_entity_poly.type
_entity_poly.pdbx_seq_one_letter_code
_entity_poly.pdbx_strand_id
1 'polypeptide(L)'
;KIIMGAKDVFVNLVGGLKINDPAADLSIISTVASSSREKPIDPGIVLIGEVGLAGEVRSVSQVEKRIQEAKTLGFTIAIVPKSNERTLKPRPKGISIKFVSTVKETFNILF
;
A
#
# COMPACT_ATOMS: atom_id res chain seq x y z
N LYS A 1 -1.35 20.47 5.92
CA LYS A 1 -2.58 19.88 6.43
C LYS A 1 -2.79 18.47 5.88
N ILE A 2 -3.05 17.57 6.77
CA ILE A 2 -3.26 16.18 6.40
C ILE A 2 -4.76 15.93 6.37
N ILE A 3 -5.25 15.59 5.21
CA ILE A 3 -6.67 15.42 5.02
C ILE A 3 -7.08 14.00 5.35
N MET A 4 -6.49 13.04 4.69
CA MET A 4 -6.80 11.64 4.94
C MET A 4 -5.65 10.91 5.55
N GLY A 5 -4.48 11.55 5.54
CA GLY A 5 -3.23 10.87 5.80
C GLY A 5 -3.16 10.11 7.10
N ALA A 6 -3.49 10.79 8.20
CA ALA A 6 -3.35 10.14 9.51
C ALA A 6 -4.26 8.92 9.62
N LYS A 7 -5.50 9.05 9.13
CA LYS A 7 -6.44 7.94 9.20
C LYS A 7 -6.01 6.78 8.31
N ASP A 8 -5.55 7.07 7.09
CA ASP A 8 -5.14 6.03 6.16
C ASP A 8 -3.92 5.29 6.68
N VAL A 9 -2.95 6.02 7.23
CA VAL A 9 -1.77 5.39 7.81
C VAL A 9 -2.19 4.51 8.99
N PHE A 10 -3.06 5.03 9.85
CA PHE A 10 -3.52 4.26 11.01
C PHE A 10 -4.21 2.98 10.59
N VAL A 11 -5.09 3.03 9.61
CA VAL A 11 -5.79 1.85 9.15
C VAL A 11 -4.82 0.83 8.58
N ASN A 12 -3.82 1.27 7.82
CA ASN A 12 -2.80 0.37 7.31
C ASN A 12 -2.00 -0.27 8.44
N LEU A 13 -1.72 0.47 9.50
CA LEU A 13 -1.03 -0.09 10.66
C LEU A 13 -1.87 -1.16 11.34
N VAL A 14 -3.16 -0.91 11.50
CA VAL A 14 -4.08 -1.88 12.08
C VAL A 14 -4.13 -3.16 11.24
N GLY A 15 -3.98 -3.02 9.92
CA GLY A 15 -3.98 -4.17 9.02
C GLY A 15 -2.71 -5.00 9.06
N GLY A 16 -1.92 -4.89 10.13
CA GLY A 16 -0.72 -5.69 10.29
C GLY A 16 0.57 -4.95 10.03
N LEU A 17 0.49 -3.68 9.65
CA LEU A 17 1.66 -2.84 9.41
C LEU A 17 1.92 -1.98 10.64
N LYS A 18 3.17 -1.78 10.97
CA LYS A 18 3.59 -0.89 12.05
C LYS A 18 4.43 0.20 11.45
N ILE A 19 4.52 1.34 12.17
CA ILE A 19 5.24 2.50 11.66
C ILE A 19 6.70 2.19 11.37
N ASN A 20 7.29 1.25 12.12
CA ASN A 20 8.67 0.84 11.90
C ASN A 20 8.79 -0.37 10.99
N ASP A 21 7.68 -0.84 10.44
CA ASP A 21 7.67 -1.96 9.48
C ASP A 21 7.99 -1.39 8.10
N PRO A 22 9.05 -1.86 7.43
CA PRO A 22 9.39 -1.34 6.09
C PRO A 22 8.23 -1.45 5.10
N ALA A 23 7.33 -2.40 5.28
CA ALA A 23 6.19 -2.55 4.39
C ALA A 23 5.24 -1.37 4.45
N ALA A 24 5.37 -0.48 5.44
CA ALA A 24 4.54 0.72 5.55
C ALA A 24 5.09 1.89 4.73
N ASP A 25 6.29 1.77 4.17
CA ASP A 25 6.93 2.88 3.46
C ASP A 25 6.05 3.46 2.37
N LEU A 26 5.49 2.60 1.53
CA LEU A 26 4.70 3.05 0.39
C LEU A 26 3.45 3.80 0.85
N SER A 27 2.83 3.34 1.92
CA SER A 27 1.65 4.00 2.48
C SER A 27 2.02 5.37 3.03
N ILE A 28 3.12 5.46 3.75
CA ILE A 28 3.56 6.72 4.36
C ILE A 28 3.89 7.73 3.28
N ILE A 29 4.68 7.32 2.28
CA ILE A 29 5.09 8.21 1.20
C ILE A 29 3.88 8.69 0.41
N SER A 30 2.95 7.79 0.12
CA SER A 30 1.74 8.14 -0.64
C SER A 30 0.84 9.07 0.15
N THR A 31 0.77 8.88 1.46
CA THR A 31 -0.01 9.75 2.34
C THR A 31 0.56 11.16 2.37
N VAL A 32 1.88 11.28 2.45
CA VAL A 32 2.54 12.58 2.43
C VAL A 32 2.29 13.26 1.08
N ALA A 33 2.40 12.51 -0.02
CA ALA A 33 2.15 13.06 -1.36
C ALA A 33 0.70 13.50 -1.52
N SER A 34 -0.23 12.72 -0.99
CA SER A 34 -1.65 13.07 -1.01
C SER A 34 -1.90 14.39 -0.32
N SER A 35 -1.32 14.57 0.85
CA SER A 35 -1.46 15.79 1.62
C SER A 35 -0.84 16.98 0.88
N SER A 36 0.37 16.80 0.37
CA SER A 36 1.08 17.85 -0.35
C SER A 36 0.36 18.30 -1.61
N ARG A 37 -0.25 17.35 -2.32
CA ARG A 37 -0.98 17.63 -3.56
C ARG A 37 -2.44 18.00 -3.32
N GLU A 38 -2.90 17.85 -2.11
CA GLU A 38 -4.31 18.05 -1.75
C GLU A 38 -5.22 17.17 -2.61
N LYS A 39 -4.78 15.95 -2.86
CA LYS A 39 -5.53 14.94 -3.61
C LYS A 39 -5.70 13.73 -2.72
N PRO A 40 -6.91 13.48 -2.22
CA PRO A 40 -7.12 12.34 -1.31
C PRO A 40 -6.93 11.00 -2.04
N ILE A 41 -6.47 10.03 -1.28
CA ILE A 41 -6.37 8.65 -1.76
C ILE A 41 -7.72 7.99 -1.51
N ASP A 42 -8.18 7.22 -2.49
CA ASP A 42 -9.40 6.43 -2.35
C ASP A 42 -9.29 5.59 -1.06
N PRO A 43 -10.25 5.71 -0.13
CA PRO A 43 -10.17 4.97 1.14
C PRO A 43 -10.26 3.46 0.97
N GLY A 44 -10.66 2.97 -0.19
CA GLY A 44 -10.68 1.53 -0.45
C GLY A 44 -9.34 0.94 -0.84
N ILE A 45 -8.29 1.76 -0.98
CA ILE A 45 -6.97 1.32 -1.42
C ILE A 45 -6.06 1.14 -0.21
N VAL A 46 -5.46 -0.04 -0.09
CA VAL A 46 -4.37 -0.29 0.84
C VAL A 46 -3.06 -0.32 0.05
N LEU A 47 -2.01 0.28 0.63
CA LEU A 47 -0.70 0.41 -0.01
C LEU A 47 0.31 -0.37 0.83
N ILE A 48 0.96 -1.33 0.20
CA ILE A 48 1.91 -2.22 0.88
C ILE A 48 3.20 -2.24 0.06
N GLY A 49 4.32 -1.90 0.69
CA GLY A 49 5.61 -1.97 0.00
C GLY A 49 6.70 -1.25 0.75
N GLU A 50 7.90 -1.80 0.69
CA GLU A 50 9.11 -1.14 1.16
C GLU A 50 9.63 -0.30 -0.01
N VAL A 51 10.18 0.90 0.28
CA VAL A 51 10.66 1.80 -0.76
C VAL A 51 12.15 2.02 -0.59
N GLY A 52 12.89 1.80 -1.67
CA GLY A 52 14.33 2.02 -1.68
C GLY A 52 14.67 3.45 -2.07
N LEU A 53 15.96 3.76 -1.98
CA LEU A 53 16.46 5.13 -2.18
C LEU A 53 16.25 5.64 -3.60
N ALA A 54 16.12 4.74 -4.57
CA ALA A 54 15.89 5.14 -5.96
C ALA A 54 14.40 5.18 -6.31
N GLY A 55 13.51 5.03 -5.32
CA GLY A 55 12.08 5.02 -5.56
C GLY A 55 11.53 3.69 -6.00
N GLU A 56 12.34 2.63 -5.92
CA GLU A 56 11.86 1.30 -6.26
C GLU A 56 11.01 0.75 -5.12
N VAL A 57 9.97 0.02 -5.49
CA VAL A 57 9.09 -0.64 -4.51
C VAL A 57 9.60 -2.07 -4.36
N ARG A 58 10.02 -2.42 -3.15
CA ARG A 58 10.65 -3.69 -2.85
C ARG A 58 9.64 -4.65 -2.24
N SER A 59 9.92 -5.96 -2.42
CA SER A 59 9.07 -7.00 -1.87
C SER A 59 8.99 -6.93 -0.35
N VAL A 60 7.88 -7.44 0.17
CA VAL A 60 7.66 -7.49 1.62
C VAL A 60 7.40 -8.93 2.03
N SER A 61 7.62 -9.21 3.31
CA SER A 61 7.34 -10.51 3.86
C SER A 61 5.84 -10.66 4.10
N GLN A 62 5.35 -11.89 3.99
CA GLN A 62 3.97 -12.25 4.33
C GLN A 62 2.93 -11.41 3.58
N VAL A 63 3.17 -11.15 2.31
CA VAL A 63 2.30 -10.29 1.53
C VAL A 63 0.87 -10.83 1.48
N GLU A 64 0.71 -12.13 1.38
CA GLU A 64 -0.62 -12.73 1.34
C GLU A 64 -1.40 -12.45 2.62
N LYS A 65 -0.75 -12.63 3.77
CA LYS A 65 -1.39 -12.37 5.06
C LYS A 65 -1.79 -10.90 5.19
N ARG A 66 -0.92 -9.99 4.73
CA ARG A 66 -1.23 -8.56 4.77
C ARG A 66 -2.44 -8.23 3.92
N ILE A 67 -2.54 -8.83 2.74
CA ILE A 67 -3.68 -8.63 1.85
C ILE A 67 -4.96 -9.18 2.48
N GLN A 68 -4.89 -10.37 3.09
CA GLN A 68 -6.05 -10.95 3.74
C GLN A 68 -6.56 -10.07 4.89
N GLU A 69 -5.64 -9.52 5.67
CA GLU A 69 -6.03 -8.62 6.75
C GLU A 69 -6.67 -7.34 6.21
N ALA A 70 -6.11 -6.80 5.13
CA ALA A 70 -6.69 -5.62 4.49
C ALA A 70 -8.10 -5.90 3.99
N LYS A 71 -8.29 -7.06 3.37
CA LYS A 71 -9.61 -7.47 2.90
C LYS A 71 -10.60 -7.54 4.07
N THR A 72 -10.18 -8.11 5.19
CA THR A 72 -11.02 -8.20 6.38
C THR A 72 -11.40 -6.82 6.90
N LEU A 73 -10.51 -5.85 6.76
CA LEU A 73 -10.77 -4.47 7.20
C LEU A 73 -11.62 -3.68 6.22
N GLY A 74 -11.97 -4.27 5.08
CA GLY A 74 -12.86 -3.62 4.12
C GLY A 74 -12.20 -2.98 2.92
N PHE A 75 -10.88 -3.11 2.78
CA PHE A 75 -10.21 -2.60 1.59
C PHE A 75 -10.61 -3.43 0.38
N THR A 76 -10.75 -2.76 -0.77
CA THR A 76 -11.18 -3.39 -2.01
C THR A 76 -10.08 -3.46 -3.05
N ILE A 77 -9.02 -2.68 -2.88
CA ILE A 77 -7.88 -2.64 -3.80
C ILE A 77 -6.60 -2.67 -2.98
N ALA A 78 -5.68 -3.55 -3.34
CA ALA A 78 -4.36 -3.61 -2.73
C ALA A 78 -3.31 -3.28 -3.79
N ILE A 79 -2.47 -2.29 -3.50
CA ILE A 79 -1.32 -1.96 -4.33
C ILE A 79 -0.11 -2.58 -3.65
N VAL A 80 0.56 -3.51 -4.33
CA VAL A 80 1.61 -4.32 -3.74
C VAL A 80 2.82 -4.37 -4.67
N PRO A 81 3.99 -4.77 -4.16
CA PRO A 81 5.19 -4.82 -4.99
C PRO A 81 5.07 -5.88 -6.09
N LYS A 82 5.47 -5.50 -7.29
CA LYS A 82 5.50 -6.46 -8.39
C LYS A 82 6.43 -7.63 -8.09
N SER A 83 7.49 -7.40 -7.34
CA SER A 83 8.41 -8.46 -6.96
C SER A 83 7.78 -9.52 -6.06
N ASN A 84 6.62 -9.24 -5.48
CA ASN A 84 5.86 -10.23 -4.70
C ASN A 84 4.90 -11.05 -5.55
N GLU A 85 4.81 -10.77 -6.85
CA GLU A 85 3.81 -11.44 -7.69
C GLU A 85 3.96 -12.95 -7.67
N ARG A 86 5.20 -13.43 -7.65
CA ARG A 86 5.47 -14.86 -7.65
C ARG A 86 4.93 -15.56 -6.41
N THR A 87 4.94 -14.87 -5.28
CA THR A 87 4.53 -15.46 -4.01
C THR A 87 3.04 -15.37 -3.77
N LEU A 88 2.31 -14.70 -4.66
CA LEU A 88 0.86 -14.55 -4.56
C LEU A 88 0.16 -15.47 -5.56
N LYS A 89 0.34 -16.77 -5.37
CA LYS A 89 -0.31 -17.76 -6.22
C LYS A 89 -0.87 -18.88 -5.35
N PRO A 90 -2.19 -19.07 -5.34
CA PRO A 90 -3.19 -18.27 -6.06
C PRO A 90 -3.40 -16.91 -5.41
N ARG A 91 -3.86 -15.97 -6.20
CA ARG A 91 -4.15 -14.63 -5.67
C ARG A 91 -5.35 -14.68 -4.73
N PRO A 92 -5.32 -13.90 -3.62
CA PRO A 92 -6.48 -13.78 -2.75
C PRO A 92 -7.68 -13.27 -3.54
N LYS A 93 -8.85 -13.83 -3.25
CA LYS A 93 -10.08 -13.43 -3.91
C LYS A 93 -10.80 -12.38 -3.09
N GLY A 94 -11.64 -11.58 -3.75
CA GLY A 94 -12.44 -10.58 -3.05
C GLY A 94 -11.74 -9.26 -2.85
N ILE A 95 -10.54 -9.09 -3.40
CA ILE A 95 -9.83 -7.83 -3.39
C ILE A 95 -9.05 -7.73 -4.70
N SER A 96 -9.07 -6.55 -5.30
CA SER A 96 -8.35 -6.31 -6.55
C SER A 96 -6.89 -6.03 -6.22
N ILE A 97 -5.96 -6.65 -6.94
CA ILE A 97 -4.54 -6.50 -6.66
C ILE A 97 -3.87 -5.82 -7.85
N LYS A 98 -3.13 -4.76 -7.57
CA LYS A 98 -2.35 -4.03 -8.57
C LYS A 98 -0.89 -4.09 -8.16
N PHE A 99 -0.03 -4.47 -9.10
CA PHE A 99 1.41 -4.61 -8.85
C PHE A 99 2.13 -3.37 -9.35
N VAL A 100 3.05 -2.87 -8.55
CA VAL A 100 3.86 -1.71 -8.91
C VAL A 100 5.33 -1.99 -8.65
N SER A 101 6.19 -1.39 -9.47
CA SER A 101 7.64 -1.50 -9.32
C SER A 101 8.26 -0.24 -8.77
N THR A 102 7.59 0.91 -8.87
CA THR A 102 8.15 2.19 -8.46
C THR A 102 7.09 3.05 -7.77
N VAL A 103 7.57 4.02 -7.00
CA VAL A 103 6.72 5.03 -6.40
C VAL A 103 6.00 5.82 -7.51
N LYS A 104 6.68 6.09 -8.62
CA LYS A 104 6.07 6.81 -9.73
C LYS A 104 4.86 6.07 -10.28
N GLU A 105 4.98 4.77 -10.49
CA GLU A 105 3.85 3.97 -10.96
C GLU A 105 2.69 4.04 -9.97
N THR A 106 3.02 3.97 -8.69
CA THR A 106 2.00 4.05 -7.64
C THR A 106 1.27 5.39 -7.73
N PHE A 107 2.00 6.49 -7.85
CA PHE A 107 1.39 7.81 -7.93
C PHE A 107 0.53 7.97 -9.17
N ASN A 108 0.93 7.33 -10.28
CA ASN A 108 0.11 7.37 -11.50
C ASN A 108 -1.24 6.68 -11.31
N ILE A 109 -1.29 5.69 -10.43
CA ILE A 109 -2.55 5.03 -10.11
C ILE A 109 -3.38 5.89 -9.15
N LEU A 110 -2.73 6.47 -8.15
CA LEU A 110 -3.42 7.19 -7.08
C LEU A 110 -3.90 8.57 -7.50
N PHE A 111 -3.12 9.24 -8.32
CA PHE A 111 -3.34 10.65 -8.65
C PHE A 111 -3.39 10.87 -10.14
#